data_92b35e424ad43c5f10cb1f182ef018a9
#
_entry.id   92b35e424ad43c5f10cb1f182ef018a9
#
_cell.length_a   1.000
_cell.length_b   1.000
_cell.length_c   1.000
_cell.angle_alpha   90.00
_cell.angle_beta   90.00
_cell.angle_gamma   90.00
#
_symmetry.space_group_name_H-M   'P 1'
#
loop_
_entity.id
_entity.type
_entity.pdbx_description
1 polymer ?
#
loop_
_entity_poly.entity_id
_entity_poly.type
_entity_poly.pdbx_seq_one_letter_code
_entity_poly.pdbx_strand_id
1 'polypeptide(L)'
;MKYAEVSVNSPIAQRRTFSYAIPLHLNIEVGQAVWVPFGERTLQGIVMALSPHPVVAETRDISGIIESRPLLSAARISLAQWLSDYYLSPLFSAVALMLPPGFERKTLTFVSAAPDADESDISSLTPEQRQILALLQKQERVSLRELEKKFGEKKAQAIVSQLVKRGL
;
A
#
# COMPACT_ATOMS: atom_id res chain seq x y z
N MET A 1 -13.10 20.70 -1.05
CA MET A 1 -12.25 19.50 -0.86
C MET A 1 -10.79 19.94 -1.00
N LYS A 2 -9.89 19.32 -0.26
CA LYS A 2 -8.44 19.55 -0.42
C LYS A 2 -7.83 18.27 -0.99
N TYR A 3 -6.77 18.40 -1.74
CA TYR A 3 -6.06 17.31 -2.37
C TYR A 3 -4.59 17.30 -1.95
N ALA A 4 -3.98 16.16 -1.95
CA ALA A 4 -2.56 15.98 -1.68
C ALA A 4 -1.88 15.34 -2.89
N GLU A 5 -0.75 15.93 -3.29
CA GLU A 5 0.17 15.33 -4.25
C GLU A 5 1.13 14.44 -3.47
N VAL A 6 1.08 13.13 -3.73
CA VAL A 6 1.80 12.13 -2.95
C VAL A 6 2.84 11.42 -3.80
N SER A 7 4.07 11.36 -3.31
CA SER A 7 5.11 10.47 -3.82
C SER A 7 4.90 9.09 -3.21
N VAL A 8 4.57 8.09 -4.03
CA VAL A 8 4.19 6.74 -3.59
C VAL A 8 5.37 5.79 -3.66
N ASN A 9 5.52 4.93 -2.64
CA ASN A 9 6.54 3.88 -2.60
C ASN A 9 6.21 2.74 -3.57
N SER A 10 6.41 3.01 -4.86
CA SER A 10 6.17 2.05 -5.94
C SER A 10 7.19 2.24 -7.06
N PRO A 11 7.77 1.15 -7.58
CA PRO A 11 8.64 1.21 -8.77
C PRO A 11 7.95 1.78 -10.00
N ILE A 12 6.61 1.60 -10.09
CA ILE A 12 5.79 2.09 -11.21
C ILE A 12 5.57 3.60 -11.13
N ALA A 13 5.61 4.17 -9.93
CA ALA A 13 5.39 5.61 -9.70
C ALA A 13 6.47 6.48 -10.35
N GLN A 14 7.68 5.96 -10.54
CA GLN A 14 8.82 6.67 -11.11
C GLN A 14 9.04 8.04 -10.48
N ARG A 15 9.08 9.13 -11.30
CA ARG A 15 9.30 10.51 -10.86
C ARG A 15 8.01 11.32 -10.67
N ARG A 16 6.84 10.65 -10.64
CA ARG A 16 5.53 11.32 -10.57
C ARG A 16 5.00 11.35 -9.14
N THR A 17 4.22 12.37 -8.86
CA THR A 17 3.26 12.38 -7.76
C THR A 17 1.89 11.93 -8.25
N PHE A 18 1.06 11.55 -7.32
CA PHE A 18 -0.33 11.15 -7.57
C PHE A 18 -1.25 11.97 -6.68
N SER A 19 -2.33 12.48 -7.26
CA SER A 19 -3.33 13.27 -6.54
C SER A 19 -4.29 12.36 -5.79
N TYR A 20 -4.47 12.64 -4.49
CA TYR A 20 -5.43 11.98 -3.62
C TYR A 20 -6.33 13.00 -2.95
N ALA A 21 -7.61 12.68 -2.78
CA ALA A 21 -8.51 13.49 -1.98
C ALA A 21 -8.20 13.32 -0.50
N ILE A 22 -8.31 14.39 0.26
CA ILE A 22 -8.14 14.38 1.71
C ILE A 22 -9.52 14.25 2.34
N PRO A 23 -9.83 13.14 3.04
CA PRO A 23 -11.06 12.99 3.80
C PRO A 23 -11.21 14.09 4.85
N LEU A 24 -12.44 14.55 5.11
CA LEU A 24 -12.72 15.65 6.04
C LEU A 24 -12.24 15.41 7.48
N HIS A 25 -12.15 14.15 7.89
CA HIS A 25 -11.71 13.76 9.23
C HIS A 25 -10.18 13.68 9.37
N LEU A 26 -9.42 13.83 8.26
CA LEU A 26 -7.96 13.82 8.29
C LEU A 26 -7.41 15.23 8.14
N ASN A 27 -6.52 15.61 9.06
CA ASN A 27 -5.72 16.82 8.93
C ASN A 27 -4.33 16.45 8.43
N ILE A 28 -4.07 16.73 7.15
CA ILE A 28 -2.85 16.31 6.47
C ILE A 28 -1.99 17.54 6.16
N GLU A 29 -0.70 17.39 6.42
CA GLU A 29 0.32 18.42 6.20
C GLU A 29 1.37 17.93 5.18
N VAL A 30 2.01 18.89 4.53
CA VAL A 30 3.14 18.61 3.63
C VAL A 30 4.27 17.97 4.40
N GLY A 31 4.87 16.92 3.82
CA GLY A 31 5.95 16.14 4.45
C GLY A 31 5.48 15.00 5.35
N GLN A 32 4.17 14.84 5.55
CA GLN A 32 3.62 13.71 6.30
C GLN A 32 3.65 12.41 5.49
N ALA A 33 3.78 11.30 6.22
CA ALA A 33 3.64 9.96 5.68
C ALA A 33 2.20 9.48 5.79
N VAL A 34 1.69 8.95 4.67
CA VAL A 34 0.29 8.54 4.53
C VAL A 34 0.20 7.16 3.88
N TRP A 35 -0.91 6.47 4.16
CA TRP A 35 -1.33 5.29 3.42
C TRP A 35 -2.24 5.72 2.28
N VAL A 36 -1.92 5.27 1.06
CA VAL A 36 -2.70 5.58 -0.14
C VAL A 36 -3.03 4.31 -0.93
N PRO A 37 -4.25 4.22 -1.52
CA PRO A 37 -4.60 3.13 -2.41
C PRO A 37 -3.86 3.31 -3.75
N PHE A 38 -3.12 2.29 -4.17
CA PHE A 38 -2.39 2.28 -5.44
C PHE A 38 -2.63 0.96 -6.18
N GLY A 39 -3.47 0.99 -7.20
CA GLY A 39 -4.04 -0.23 -7.79
C GLY A 39 -4.93 -0.96 -6.78
N GLU A 40 -4.65 -2.23 -6.55
CA GLU A 40 -5.35 -3.08 -5.56
C GLU A 40 -4.62 -3.12 -4.19
N ARG A 41 -3.54 -2.35 -4.03
CA ARG A 41 -2.71 -2.36 -2.82
C ARG A 41 -2.79 -1.02 -2.11
N THR A 42 -2.58 -1.04 -0.81
CA THR A 42 -2.33 0.17 -0.03
C THR A 42 -0.83 0.32 0.15
N LEU A 43 -0.29 1.45 -0.28
CA LEU A 43 1.14 1.74 -0.21
C LEU A 43 1.42 2.96 0.65
N GLN A 44 2.64 3.02 1.14
CA GLN A 44 3.16 4.19 1.81
C GLN A 44 3.48 5.28 0.80
N GLY A 45 3.17 6.53 1.15
CA GLY A 45 3.56 7.71 0.39
C GLY A 45 3.93 8.86 1.30
N ILE A 46 4.59 9.86 0.73
CA ILE A 46 4.91 11.14 1.39
C ILE A 46 4.17 12.25 0.65
N VAL A 47 3.49 13.09 1.41
CA VAL A 47 2.80 14.28 0.88
C VAL A 47 3.82 15.32 0.45
N MET A 48 3.88 15.59 -0.85
CA MET A 48 4.82 16.54 -1.45
C MET A 48 4.26 17.94 -1.54
N ALA A 49 2.95 18.06 -1.77
CA ALA A 49 2.23 19.33 -1.85
C ALA A 49 0.75 19.14 -1.51
N LEU A 50 0.09 20.26 -1.16
CA LEU A 50 -1.36 20.34 -1.02
C LEU A 50 -1.93 21.24 -2.11
N SER A 51 -3.08 20.87 -2.68
CA SER A 51 -3.76 21.63 -3.74
C SER A 51 -5.25 21.77 -3.46
N PRO A 52 -5.88 22.89 -3.84
CA PRO A 52 -7.33 23.02 -3.80
C PRO A 52 -8.03 22.24 -4.93
N HIS A 53 -7.30 21.90 -5.99
CA HIS A 53 -7.80 21.17 -7.15
C HIS A 53 -6.95 19.95 -7.44
N PRO A 54 -7.55 18.81 -7.87
CA PRO A 54 -6.80 17.65 -8.28
C PRO A 54 -6.17 17.88 -9.66
N VAL A 55 -5.03 17.23 -9.90
CA VAL A 55 -4.38 17.22 -11.23
C VAL A 55 -5.10 16.29 -12.22
N VAL A 56 -5.90 15.35 -11.69
CA VAL A 56 -6.62 14.32 -12.48
C VAL A 56 -8.12 14.39 -12.16
N ALA A 57 -8.96 13.96 -13.11
CA ALA A 57 -10.42 14.03 -12.98
C ALA A 57 -10.96 13.11 -11.88
N GLU A 58 -10.36 11.94 -11.68
CA GLU A 58 -10.76 10.97 -10.66
C GLU A 58 -9.64 10.80 -9.64
N THR A 59 -9.97 11.00 -8.37
CA THR A 59 -9.04 10.82 -7.25
C THR A 59 -9.61 9.79 -6.28
N ARG A 60 -8.72 9.03 -5.64
CA ARG A 60 -9.07 8.16 -4.51
C ARG A 60 -8.73 8.88 -3.21
N ASP A 61 -9.37 8.47 -2.13
CA ASP A 61 -9.12 9.04 -0.81
C ASP A 61 -7.82 8.51 -0.20
N ILE A 62 -7.15 9.33 0.58
CA ILE A 62 -6.07 8.90 1.47
C ILE A 62 -6.67 7.95 2.51
N SER A 63 -6.09 6.75 2.64
CA SER A 63 -6.58 5.71 3.56
C SER A 63 -6.28 6.01 5.03
N GLY A 64 -5.22 6.77 5.32
CA GLY A 64 -4.85 7.13 6.68
C GLY A 64 -3.48 7.76 6.81
N ILE A 65 -3.20 8.28 7.99
CA ILE A 65 -1.91 8.89 8.36
C ILE A 65 -1.04 7.81 8.99
N ILE A 66 0.24 7.72 8.59
CA ILE A 66 1.23 6.82 9.19
C ILE A 66 1.89 7.48 10.38
N GLU A 67 2.24 8.77 10.24
CA GLU A 67 2.89 9.55 11.29
C GLU A 67 2.21 10.91 11.41
N SER A 68 1.86 11.28 12.64
CA SER A 68 1.11 12.51 12.92
C SER A 68 1.90 13.79 12.63
N ARG A 69 3.23 13.71 12.65
CA ARG A 69 4.12 14.85 12.38
C ARG A 69 4.72 14.74 10.99
N PRO A 70 4.95 15.88 10.31
CA PRO A 70 5.71 15.88 9.07
C PRO A 70 7.12 15.32 9.28
N LEU A 71 7.51 14.36 8.46
CA LEU A 71 8.85 13.75 8.47
C LEU A 71 9.85 14.56 7.66
N LEU A 72 9.37 15.23 6.64
CA LEU A 72 10.18 16.07 5.75
C LEU A 72 9.76 17.52 5.84
N SER A 73 10.76 18.39 5.99
CA SER A 73 10.57 19.84 5.84
C SER A 73 10.44 20.22 4.36
N ALA A 74 9.94 21.42 4.09
CA ALA A 74 9.85 21.94 2.72
C ALA A 74 11.20 21.92 1.98
N ALA A 75 12.30 22.27 2.68
CA ALA A 75 13.63 22.23 2.09
C ALA A 75 14.07 20.80 1.68
N ARG A 76 13.74 19.78 2.50
CA ARG A 76 14.02 18.38 2.16
C ARG A 76 13.17 17.89 0.99
N ILE A 77 11.92 18.32 0.91
CA ILE A 77 11.05 18.03 -0.23
C ILE A 77 11.62 18.60 -1.52
N SER A 78 12.01 19.87 -1.51
CA SER A 78 12.66 20.52 -2.67
C SER A 78 13.95 19.82 -3.06
N LEU A 79 14.76 19.41 -2.08
CA LEU A 79 15.98 18.64 -2.34
C LEU A 79 15.68 17.27 -2.95
N ALA A 80 14.65 16.55 -2.47
CA ALA A 80 14.25 15.27 -3.03
C ALA A 80 13.77 15.40 -4.49
N GLN A 81 13.01 16.44 -4.79
CA GLN A 81 12.58 16.76 -6.16
C GLN A 81 13.79 17.03 -7.05
N TRP A 82 14.69 17.91 -6.60
CA TRP A 82 15.91 18.23 -7.35
C TRP A 82 16.77 16.98 -7.59
N LEU A 83 16.99 16.12 -6.58
CA LEU A 83 17.71 14.87 -6.73
C LEU A 83 17.06 13.93 -7.76
N SER A 84 15.73 13.81 -7.68
CA SER A 84 14.97 12.99 -8.62
C SER A 84 15.13 13.48 -10.06
N ASP A 85 15.06 14.79 -10.27
CA ASP A 85 15.16 15.40 -11.60
C ASP A 85 16.59 15.36 -12.15
N TYR A 86 17.57 15.66 -11.32
CA TYR A 86 18.98 15.71 -11.73
C TYR A 86 19.54 14.31 -12.06
N TYR A 87 19.24 13.30 -11.22
CA TYR A 87 19.73 11.94 -11.41
C TYR A 87 18.74 11.03 -12.15
N LEU A 88 17.61 11.55 -12.58
CA LEU A 88 16.54 10.78 -13.24
C LEU A 88 16.08 9.57 -12.42
N SER A 89 16.16 9.67 -11.10
CA SER A 89 15.81 8.61 -10.15
C SER A 89 14.32 8.66 -9.78
N PRO A 90 13.71 7.54 -9.36
CA PRO A 90 12.34 7.57 -8.83
C PRO A 90 12.23 8.56 -7.66
N LEU A 91 11.19 9.39 -7.65
CA LEU A 91 11.01 10.43 -6.64
C LEU A 91 10.97 9.86 -5.21
N PHE A 92 10.26 8.74 -5.02
CA PHE A 92 10.22 8.11 -3.70
C PHE A 92 11.60 7.62 -3.23
N SER A 93 12.47 7.19 -4.15
CA SER A 93 13.83 6.79 -3.79
C SER A 93 14.66 7.97 -3.26
N ALA A 94 14.51 9.15 -3.86
CA ALA A 94 15.14 10.38 -3.37
C ALA A 94 14.55 10.80 -2.01
N VAL A 95 13.24 10.69 -1.84
CA VAL A 95 12.54 10.91 -0.57
C VAL A 95 13.03 9.96 0.52
N ALA A 96 13.18 8.67 0.21
CA ALA A 96 13.59 7.63 1.13
C ALA A 96 14.98 7.87 1.75
N LEU A 97 15.89 8.51 1.02
CA LEU A 97 17.22 8.90 1.54
C LEU A 97 17.14 9.89 2.72
N MET A 98 16.02 10.59 2.86
CA MET A 98 15.83 11.64 3.89
C MET A 98 14.91 11.19 5.02
N LEU A 99 14.31 10.00 4.90
CA LEU A 99 13.46 9.41 5.93
C LEU A 99 14.31 8.77 7.04
N PRO A 100 13.81 8.72 8.28
CA PRO A 100 14.48 8.00 9.35
C PRO A 100 14.74 6.53 8.97
N PRO A 101 15.86 5.93 9.40
CA PRO A 101 16.15 4.52 9.17
C PRO A 101 14.98 3.62 9.64
N GLY A 102 14.61 2.65 8.81
CA GLY A 102 13.51 1.72 9.11
C GLY A 102 12.11 2.30 8.90
N PHE A 103 12.00 3.52 8.40
CA PHE A 103 10.69 4.12 8.12
C PHE A 103 10.00 3.55 6.88
N GLU A 104 10.75 2.97 5.94
CA GLU A 104 10.16 2.20 4.83
C GLU A 104 9.46 0.96 5.38
N ARG A 105 8.17 1.12 5.67
CA ARG A 105 7.32 0.01 6.11
C ARG A 105 6.91 -0.80 4.89
N LYS A 106 7.31 -2.05 4.85
CA LYS A 106 6.74 -3.01 3.90
C LYS A 106 5.34 -3.34 4.39
N THR A 107 4.35 -3.15 3.54
CA THR A 107 2.98 -3.60 3.82
C THR A 107 3.02 -5.11 3.99
N LEU A 108 2.67 -5.59 5.18
CA LEU A 108 2.46 -7.01 5.44
C LEU A 108 0.99 -7.30 5.18
N THR A 109 0.70 -8.09 4.17
CA THR A 109 -0.65 -8.58 3.90
C THR A 109 -0.88 -9.81 4.76
N PHE A 110 -1.89 -9.75 5.61
CA PHE A 110 -2.36 -10.90 6.37
C PHE A 110 -3.63 -11.43 5.72
N VAL A 111 -3.77 -12.73 5.72
CA VAL A 111 -4.94 -13.46 5.23
C VAL A 111 -5.54 -14.21 6.41
N SER A 112 -6.85 -14.15 6.56
CA SER A 112 -7.63 -14.93 7.52
C SER A 112 -8.75 -15.66 6.78
N ALA A 113 -9.15 -16.81 7.28
CA ALA A 113 -10.33 -17.50 6.76
C ALA A 113 -11.60 -16.70 7.09
N ALA A 114 -12.57 -16.70 6.18
CA ALA A 114 -13.88 -16.12 6.46
C ALA A 114 -14.61 -16.97 7.51
N PRO A 115 -15.30 -16.34 8.49
CA PRO A 115 -15.98 -17.07 9.57
C PRO A 115 -17.16 -17.92 9.09
N ASP A 116 -17.75 -17.58 7.93
CA ASP A 116 -18.98 -18.19 7.40
C ASP A 116 -18.74 -19.00 6.11
N ALA A 117 -17.59 -19.66 5.99
CA ALA A 117 -17.28 -20.48 4.80
C ALA A 117 -18.21 -21.70 4.71
N ASP A 118 -19.06 -21.77 3.68
CA ASP A 118 -19.97 -22.89 3.44
C ASP A 118 -19.22 -24.20 3.11
N GLU A 119 -19.65 -25.33 3.72
CA GLU A 119 -19.06 -26.66 3.47
C GLU A 119 -19.13 -27.08 1.99
N SER A 120 -20.14 -26.60 1.25
CA SER A 120 -20.29 -26.86 -0.18
C SER A 120 -19.16 -26.25 -1.02
N ASP A 121 -18.66 -25.07 -0.65
CA ASP A 121 -17.57 -24.41 -1.35
C ASP A 121 -16.20 -25.09 -1.08
N ILE A 122 -16.03 -25.68 0.11
CA ILE A 122 -14.81 -26.40 0.49
C ILE A 122 -14.65 -27.70 -0.32
N SER A 123 -15.76 -28.37 -0.69
CA SER A 123 -15.72 -29.61 -1.46
C SER A 123 -15.16 -29.43 -2.88
N SER A 124 -15.33 -28.25 -3.46
CA SER A 124 -14.91 -27.88 -4.83
C SER A 124 -13.46 -27.40 -4.93
N LEU A 125 -12.75 -27.30 -3.79
CA LEU A 125 -11.38 -26.76 -3.73
C LEU A 125 -10.34 -27.78 -4.21
N THR A 126 -9.30 -27.27 -4.87
CA THR A 126 -8.11 -28.09 -5.19
C THR A 126 -7.36 -28.50 -3.92
N PRO A 127 -6.56 -29.58 -3.97
CA PRO A 127 -5.78 -30.03 -2.79
C PRO A 127 -4.92 -28.90 -2.18
N GLU A 128 -4.37 -28.02 -3.00
CA GLU A 128 -3.53 -26.90 -2.58
C GLU A 128 -4.35 -25.78 -1.92
N GLN A 129 -5.52 -25.47 -2.47
CA GLN A 129 -6.46 -24.52 -1.87
C GLN A 129 -6.93 -25.00 -0.49
N ARG A 130 -7.22 -26.31 -0.34
CA ARG A 130 -7.57 -26.91 0.96
C ARG A 130 -6.44 -26.82 1.97
N GLN A 131 -5.19 -27.03 1.55
CA GLN A 131 -4.02 -26.88 2.44
C GLN A 131 -3.86 -25.46 2.95
N ILE A 132 -4.04 -24.45 2.09
CA ILE A 132 -3.96 -23.03 2.50
C ILE A 132 -5.14 -22.71 3.42
N LEU A 133 -6.36 -23.11 3.09
CA LEU A 133 -7.53 -22.89 3.93
C LEU A 133 -7.38 -23.54 5.31
N ALA A 134 -6.89 -24.78 5.38
CA ALA A 134 -6.63 -25.47 6.65
C ALA A 134 -5.56 -24.77 7.50
N LEU A 135 -4.57 -24.13 6.88
CA LEU A 135 -3.59 -23.31 7.60
C LEU A 135 -4.23 -22.03 8.15
N LEU A 136 -5.10 -21.39 7.37
CA LEU A 136 -5.81 -20.19 7.78
C LEU A 136 -6.83 -20.45 8.90
N GLN A 137 -7.47 -21.64 8.90
CA GLN A 137 -8.37 -22.05 9.98
C GLN A 137 -7.64 -22.40 11.29
N LYS A 138 -6.37 -22.84 11.19
CA LYS A 138 -5.53 -23.14 12.34
C LYS A 138 -4.93 -21.92 13.03
N GLN A 139 -4.75 -20.84 12.28
CA GLN A 139 -4.14 -19.60 12.75
C GLN A 139 -5.09 -18.45 12.39
N GLU A 140 -5.47 -17.64 13.34
CA GLU A 140 -6.38 -16.49 13.12
C GLU A 140 -5.92 -15.57 11.98
N ARG A 141 -4.60 -15.45 11.79
CA ARG A 141 -3.99 -14.64 10.72
C ARG A 141 -2.67 -15.24 10.27
N VAL A 142 -2.50 -15.42 8.97
CA VAL A 142 -1.25 -15.87 8.36
C VAL A 142 -0.74 -14.77 7.43
N SER A 143 0.55 -14.43 7.49
CA SER A 143 1.11 -13.46 6.57
C SER A 143 1.21 -14.06 5.16
N LEU A 144 0.84 -13.29 4.14
CA LEU A 144 0.97 -13.73 2.74
C LEU A 144 2.41 -14.17 2.44
N ARG A 145 3.40 -13.52 3.05
CA ARG A 145 4.82 -13.85 2.90
C ARG A 145 5.18 -15.25 3.43
N GLU A 146 4.50 -15.75 4.47
CA GLU A 146 4.68 -17.13 4.94
C GLU A 146 4.09 -18.13 3.95
N LEU A 147 2.93 -17.82 3.38
CA LEU A 147 2.33 -18.64 2.32
C LEU A 147 3.22 -18.64 1.06
N GLU A 148 3.78 -17.50 0.68
CA GLU A 148 4.72 -17.37 -0.45
C GLU A 148 6.00 -18.20 -0.23
N LYS A 149 6.55 -18.22 0.97
CA LYS A 149 7.71 -19.07 1.30
C LYS A 149 7.40 -20.55 1.21
N LYS A 150 6.18 -20.96 1.57
CA LYS A 150 5.80 -22.38 1.65
C LYS A 150 5.31 -22.94 0.31
N PHE A 151 4.59 -22.15 -0.48
CA PHE A 151 3.93 -22.58 -1.73
C PHE A 151 4.51 -21.95 -2.99
N GLY A 152 5.45 -21.00 -2.86
CA GLY A 152 5.98 -20.17 -3.95
C GLY A 152 5.14 -18.91 -4.18
N GLU A 153 5.81 -17.79 -4.52
CA GLU A 153 5.21 -16.44 -4.57
C GLU A 153 4.00 -16.37 -5.51
N LYS A 154 4.19 -16.71 -6.80
CA LYS A 154 3.12 -16.63 -7.80
C LYS A 154 1.94 -17.53 -7.47
N LYS A 155 2.22 -18.72 -6.91
CA LYS A 155 1.22 -19.74 -6.63
C LYS A 155 0.39 -19.36 -5.41
N ALA A 156 1.01 -18.91 -4.33
CA ALA A 156 0.33 -18.44 -3.14
C ALA A 156 -0.60 -17.25 -3.45
N GLN A 157 -0.12 -16.25 -4.19
CA GLN A 157 -0.93 -15.09 -4.58
C GLN A 157 -2.12 -15.47 -5.45
N ALA A 158 -1.95 -16.37 -6.42
CA ALA A 158 -3.04 -16.84 -7.27
C ALA A 158 -4.12 -17.60 -6.45
N ILE A 159 -3.69 -18.48 -5.55
CA ILE A 159 -4.62 -19.26 -4.71
C ILE A 159 -5.38 -18.34 -3.75
N VAL A 160 -4.69 -17.43 -3.06
CA VAL A 160 -5.32 -16.47 -2.15
C VAL A 160 -6.34 -15.59 -2.90
N SER A 161 -5.97 -15.07 -4.09
CA SER A 161 -6.92 -14.29 -4.91
C SER A 161 -8.16 -15.09 -5.32
N GLN A 162 -8.02 -16.40 -5.58
CA GLN A 162 -9.15 -17.27 -5.93
C GLN A 162 -10.04 -17.56 -4.71
N LEU A 163 -9.45 -17.78 -3.53
CA LEU A 163 -10.20 -18.00 -2.29
C LEU A 163 -10.98 -16.73 -1.91
N VAL A 164 -10.35 -15.56 -1.95
CA VAL A 164 -11.01 -14.26 -1.69
C VAL A 164 -12.19 -14.01 -2.65
N LYS A 165 -12.04 -14.34 -3.95
CA LYS A 165 -13.15 -14.22 -4.93
C LYS A 165 -14.33 -15.14 -4.63
N ARG A 166 -14.11 -16.23 -3.91
CA ARG A 166 -15.14 -17.20 -3.48
C ARG A 166 -15.72 -16.86 -2.10
N GLY A 167 -15.21 -15.83 -1.42
CA GLY A 167 -15.66 -15.44 -0.08
C GLY A 167 -15.13 -16.34 1.05
N LEU A 168 -14.03 -17.07 0.82
CA LEU A 168 -13.42 -18.02 1.75
C LEU A 168 -12.22 -17.41 2.47
#